data_57ddf8d40ce4036df99a826928854ebc
#
_entry.id   57ddf8d40ce4036df99a826928854ebc
#
_cell.length_a   1.000
_cell.length_b   1.000
_cell.length_c   1.000
_cell.angle_alpha   90.00
_cell.angle_beta   90.00
_cell.angle_gamma   90.00
#
_symmetry.space_group_name_H-M   'P 1'
#
loop_
_entity.id
_entity.type
_entity.pdbx_description
1 polymer ?
#
loop_
_entity_poly.entity_id
_entity_poly.type
_entity_poly.pdbx_seq_one_letter_code
_entity_poly.pdbx_strand_id
1 'polypeptide(L)'
;MITCCNLISGCIAVTFALYGNLPMALVWIVIGALFDFFDGMTARLLHVSSSIGKELDSLADDVTFGVAPAAMVYHELTIMNYPGILEPLRPFLPYIAFVLAAFSALRLAKFNLDERQTTSFIGLPTPANALFWGSLLVGAGHMLEASPAYMPALLVMVLISCYLLVSEIPMFALKFKQWGWKGNEVRYLFLITSAILLLLFRVKGIALVIAWYIFLSAFTARKS
;
A
#
# COMPACT_ATOMS: atom_id res chain seq x y z
N MET A 1 15.91 15.27 -7.61
CA MET A 1 15.04 15.47 -8.81
C MET A 1 14.14 14.26 -9.08
N ILE A 2 14.63 13.03 -8.93
CA ILE A 2 13.80 11.80 -9.13
C ILE A 2 12.66 11.74 -8.10
N THR A 3 12.93 12.09 -6.85
CA THR A 3 11.93 12.21 -5.76
C THR A 3 10.77 13.16 -6.13
N CYS A 4 11.07 14.27 -6.82
CA CYS A 4 10.01 15.16 -7.31
C CYS A 4 9.14 14.50 -8.40
N CYS A 5 9.71 13.58 -9.21
CA CYS A 5 8.92 12.82 -10.18
C CYS A 5 7.99 11.82 -9.48
N ASN A 6 8.42 11.20 -8.37
CA ASN A 6 7.53 10.41 -7.51
C ASN A 6 6.36 11.28 -7.00
N LEU A 7 6.64 12.44 -6.42
CA LEU A 7 5.61 13.37 -5.92
C LEU A 7 4.62 13.79 -7.01
N ILE A 8 5.13 14.18 -8.20
CA ILE A 8 4.27 14.56 -9.33
C ILE A 8 3.39 13.39 -9.76
N SER A 9 3.95 12.17 -9.82
CA SER A 9 3.17 10.97 -10.13
C SER A 9 2.05 10.74 -9.13
N GLY A 10 2.34 10.93 -7.84
CA GLY A 10 1.34 10.85 -6.77
C GLY A 10 0.23 11.88 -6.93
N CYS A 11 0.55 13.14 -7.22
CA CYS A 11 -0.43 14.19 -7.48
C CYS A 11 -1.33 13.86 -8.68
N ILE A 12 -0.76 13.32 -9.76
CA ILE A 12 -1.52 12.89 -10.93
C ILE A 12 -2.42 11.70 -10.57
N ALA A 13 -1.93 10.74 -9.78
CA ALA A 13 -2.72 9.61 -9.29
C ALA A 13 -3.94 10.07 -8.48
N VAL A 14 -3.76 11.03 -7.56
CA VAL A 14 -4.85 11.65 -6.78
C VAL A 14 -5.90 12.26 -7.72
N THR A 15 -5.46 13.01 -8.73
CA THR A 15 -6.36 13.64 -9.69
C THR A 15 -7.21 12.61 -10.43
N PHE A 16 -6.59 11.54 -10.96
CA PHE A 16 -7.33 10.45 -11.61
C PHE A 16 -8.27 9.72 -10.65
N ALA A 17 -7.85 9.49 -9.40
CA ALA A 17 -8.69 8.85 -8.38
C ALA A 17 -9.96 9.66 -8.11
N LEU A 18 -9.85 10.98 -7.92
CA LEU A 18 -10.99 11.86 -7.68
C LEU A 18 -11.94 11.97 -8.88
N TYR A 19 -11.43 11.85 -10.10
CA TYR A 19 -12.25 11.78 -11.32
C TYR A 19 -12.83 10.38 -11.61
N GLY A 20 -12.57 9.39 -10.74
CA GLY A 20 -13.10 8.03 -10.88
C GLY A 20 -12.34 7.16 -11.88
N ASN A 21 -11.21 7.60 -12.41
CA ASN A 21 -10.38 6.78 -13.27
C ASN A 21 -9.37 5.98 -12.42
N LEU A 22 -9.88 5.03 -11.64
CA LEU A 22 -9.06 4.22 -10.73
C LEU A 22 -7.95 3.41 -11.43
N PRO A 23 -8.16 2.86 -12.65
CA PRO A 23 -7.07 2.19 -13.37
C PRO A 23 -5.90 3.12 -13.66
N MET A 24 -6.16 4.36 -14.11
CA MET A 24 -5.09 5.34 -14.35
C MET A 24 -4.44 5.82 -13.04
N ALA A 25 -5.21 5.96 -11.98
CA ALA A 25 -4.66 6.27 -10.65
C ALA A 25 -3.66 5.18 -10.21
N LEU A 26 -4.01 3.91 -10.34
CA LEU A 26 -3.10 2.79 -10.03
C LEU A 26 -1.83 2.81 -10.91
N VAL A 27 -1.96 3.08 -12.22
CA VAL A 27 -0.80 3.20 -13.12
C VAL A 27 0.16 4.28 -12.62
N TRP A 28 -0.35 5.45 -12.22
CA TRP A 28 0.49 6.54 -11.74
C TRP A 28 1.09 6.27 -10.34
N ILE A 29 0.42 5.50 -9.49
CA ILE A 29 1.01 4.99 -8.23
C ILE A 29 2.18 4.07 -8.55
N VAL A 30 2.06 3.16 -9.52
CA VAL A 30 3.15 2.27 -9.96
C VAL A 30 4.31 3.06 -10.56
N ILE A 31 4.04 4.07 -11.38
CA ILE A 31 5.08 4.97 -11.93
C ILE A 31 5.81 5.70 -10.79
N GLY A 32 5.06 6.21 -9.79
CA GLY A 32 5.66 6.83 -8.61
C GLY A 32 6.56 5.85 -7.83
N ALA A 33 6.12 4.60 -7.65
CA ALA A 33 6.93 3.56 -7.02
C ALA A 33 8.22 3.23 -7.79
N LEU A 34 8.20 3.30 -9.12
CA LEU A 34 9.41 3.16 -9.92
C LEU A 34 10.38 4.33 -9.69
N PHE A 35 9.88 5.57 -9.65
CA PHE A 35 10.74 6.73 -9.35
C PHE A 35 11.32 6.67 -7.95
N ASP A 36 10.54 6.27 -6.93
CA ASP A 36 11.01 6.03 -5.56
C ASP A 36 12.14 4.98 -5.54
N PHE A 37 11.92 3.84 -6.18
CA PHE A 37 12.94 2.79 -6.27
C PHE A 37 14.25 3.30 -6.92
N PHE A 38 14.16 4.06 -8.02
CA PHE A 38 15.33 4.61 -8.71
C PHE A 38 16.03 5.68 -7.89
N ASP A 39 15.30 6.50 -7.15
CA ASP A 39 15.88 7.51 -6.25
C ASP A 39 16.71 6.85 -5.14
N GLY A 40 16.13 5.90 -4.43
CA GLY A 40 16.82 5.14 -3.39
C GLY A 40 17.99 4.32 -3.93
N MET A 41 17.91 3.78 -5.16
CA MET A 41 19.02 3.09 -5.83
C MET A 41 20.14 4.07 -6.17
N THR A 42 19.82 5.21 -6.76
CA THR A 42 20.78 6.25 -7.17
C THR A 42 21.53 6.82 -5.97
N ALA A 43 20.80 7.14 -4.88
CA ALA A 43 21.39 7.63 -3.64
C ALA A 43 22.43 6.65 -3.07
N ARG A 44 22.12 5.35 -3.06
CA ARG A 44 23.04 4.30 -2.63
C ARG A 44 24.26 4.14 -3.52
N LEU A 45 24.08 4.16 -4.85
CA LEU A 45 25.18 4.03 -5.82
C LEU A 45 26.15 5.21 -5.78
N LEU A 46 25.64 6.42 -5.58
CA LEU A 46 26.45 7.64 -5.51
C LEU A 46 26.98 7.93 -4.11
N HIS A 47 26.61 7.13 -3.10
CA HIS A 47 26.94 7.35 -1.69
C HIS A 47 26.58 8.76 -1.20
N VAL A 48 25.49 9.34 -1.74
CA VAL A 48 25.00 10.67 -1.37
C VAL A 48 23.76 10.53 -0.50
N SER A 49 23.81 11.10 0.68
CA SER A 49 22.63 11.24 1.55
C SER A 49 22.55 12.69 2.06
N SER A 50 21.36 13.28 1.99
CA SER A 50 21.11 14.58 2.63
C SER A 50 19.85 14.49 3.48
N SER A 51 19.83 15.24 4.61
CA SER A 51 18.65 15.30 5.48
C SER A 51 17.42 15.82 4.72
N ILE A 52 17.59 16.84 3.87
CA ILE A 52 16.51 17.36 3.03
C ILE A 52 16.01 16.30 2.05
N GLY A 53 16.92 15.49 1.45
CA GLY A 53 16.55 14.41 0.53
C GLY A 53 15.66 13.37 1.22
N LYS A 54 16.02 12.96 2.44
CA LYS A 54 15.25 11.98 3.23
C LYS A 54 13.86 12.49 3.60
N GLU A 55 13.75 13.76 4.00
CA GLU A 55 12.46 14.36 4.33
C GLU A 55 11.58 14.53 3.09
N LEU A 56 12.17 14.98 1.96
CA LEU A 56 11.44 15.11 0.70
C LEU A 56 10.93 13.77 0.18
N ASP A 57 11.72 12.70 0.35
CA ASP A 57 11.36 11.33 0.00
C ASP A 57 10.10 10.89 0.78
N SER A 58 10.12 11.08 2.11
CA SER A 58 8.97 10.75 2.94
C SER A 58 7.70 11.55 2.59
N LEU A 59 7.86 12.83 2.23
CA LEU A 59 6.74 13.67 1.79
C LEU A 59 6.18 13.21 0.43
N ALA A 60 7.05 12.86 -0.51
CA ALA A 60 6.67 12.33 -1.82
C ALA A 60 5.94 11.00 -1.68
N ASP A 61 6.48 10.11 -0.84
CA ASP A 61 5.90 8.80 -0.54
C ASP A 61 4.53 8.90 0.12
N ASP A 62 4.33 9.86 1.02
CA ASP A 62 3.01 10.05 1.64
C ASP A 62 1.97 10.45 0.61
N VAL A 63 2.30 11.32 -0.35
CA VAL A 63 1.38 11.69 -1.42
C VAL A 63 1.09 10.49 -2.33
N THR A 64 2.11 9.75 -2.75
CA THR A 64 1.97 8.67 -3.73
C THR A 64 1.37 7.40 -3.12
N PHE A 65 1.77 7.06 -1.88
CA PHE A 65 1.39 5.79 -1.25
C PHE A 65 0.43 5.95 -0.07
N GLY A 66 0.16 7.19 0.38
CA GLY A 66 -0.83 7.52 1.41
C GLY A 66 -2.05 8.20 0.81
N VAL A 67 -1.88 9.39 0.23
CA VAL A 67 -2.99 10.23 -0.25
C VAL A 67 -3.65 9.65 -1.49
N ALA A 68 -2.87 9.16 -2.47
CA ALA A 68 -3.45 8.64 -3.71
C ALA A 68 -4.34 7.39 -3.48
N PRO A 69 -3.93 6.34 -2.76
CA PRO A 69 -4.83 5.23 -2.45
C PRO A 69 -6.00 5.65 -1.55
N ALA A 70 -5.82 6.61 -0.63
CA ALA A 70 -6.92 7.17 0.16
C ALA A 70 -7.96 7.87 -0.73
N ALA A 71 -7.53 8.62 -1.75
CA ALA A 71 -8.42 9.24 -2.73
C ALA A 71 -9.16 8.20 -3.57
N MET A 72 -8.54 7.07 -3.92
CA MET A 72 -9.22 5.95 -4.59
C MET A 72 -10.30 5.33 -3.70
N VAL A 73 -10.01 5.08 -2.42
CA VAL A 73 -11.00 4.58 -1.44
C VAL A 73 -12.12 5.59 -1.21
N TYR A 74 -11.79 6.88 -1.12
CA TYR A 74 -12.76 7.96 -1.01
C TYR A 74 -13.74 7.93 -2.18
N HIS A 75 -13.24 7.89 -3.42
CA HIS A 75 -14.09 7.80 -4.61
C HIS A 75 -15.01 6.60 -4.55
N GLU A 76 -14.48 5.41 -4.27
CA GLU A 76 -15.27 4.18 -4.16
C GLU A 76 -16.40 4.33 -3.14
N LEU A 77 -16.09 4.83 -1.93
CA LEU A 77 -17.10 5.06 -0.89
C LEU A 77 -18.17 6.08 -1.31
N THR A 78 -17.89 7.03 -2.21
CA THR A 78 -18.91 7.98 -2.70
C THR A 78 -19.94 7.33 -3.61
N ILE A 79 -19.53 6.32 -4.39
CA ILE A 79 -20.38 5.68 -5.42
C ILE A 79 -21.04 4.38 -4.93
N MET A 80 -20.50 3.72 -3.90
CA MET A 80 -21.05 2.48 -3.34
C MET A 80 -22.49 2.64 -2.86
N ASN A 81 -23.23 1.52 -2.84
CA ASN A 81 -24.52 1.41 -2.19
C ASN A 81 -24.35 1.34 -0.67
N TYR A 82 -25.16 2.13 0.06
CA TYR A 82 -25.12 2.18 1.52
C TYR A 82 -26.23 1.31 2.12
N PRO A 83 -25.97 0.60 3.24
CA PRO A 83 -27.06 0.03 4.06
C PRO A 83 -27.96 1.14 4.58
N GLY A 84 -29.27 0.91 4.63
CA GLY A 84 -30.25 1.94 5.03
C GLY A 84 -29.95 2.64 6.36
N ILE A 85 -29.37 1.91 7.32
CA ILE A 85 -28.97 2.46 8.63
C ILE A 85 -27.78 3.47 8.51
N LEU A 86 -26.94 3.34 7.49
CA LEU A 86 -25.77 4.20 7.25
C LEU A 86 -26.02 5.29 6.20
N GLU A 87 -27.16 5.23 5.49
CA GLU A 87 -27.50 6.21 4.43
C GLU A 87 -27.50 7.67 4.92
N PRO A 88 -27.97 8.00 6.14
CA PRO A 88 -27.89 9.38 6.66
C PRO A 88 -26.43 9.89 6.83
N LEU A 89 -25.48 8.98 6.98
CA LEU A 89 -24.06 9.32 7.17
C LEU A 89 -23.26 9.37 5.85
N ARG A 90 -23.89 9.07 4.73
CA ARG A 90 -23.27 9.07 3.40
C ARG A 90 -22.46 10.33 3.08
N PRO A 91 -22.88 11.56 3.45
CA PRO A 91 -22.08 12.75 3.18
C PRO A 91 -20.74 12.81 3.93
N PHE A 92 -20.59 12.04 5.02
CA PHE A 92 -19.43 12.11 5.91
C PHE A 92 -18.54 10.87 5.82
N LEU A 93 -19.10 9.68 5.63
CA LEU A 93 -18.36 8.41 5.68
C LEU A 93 -17.23 8.29 4.65
N PRO A 94 -17.31 8.81 3.42
CA PRO A 94 -16.22 8.73 2.47
C PRO A 94 -14.92 9.37 2.98
N TYR A 95 -15.02 10.44 3.80
CA TYR A 95 -13.82 11.11 4.33
C TYR A 95 -13.00 10.25 5.29
N ILE A 96 -13.56 9.16 5.82
CA ILE A 96 -12.82 8.16 6.63
C ILE A 96 -11.65 7.57 5.82
N ALA A 97 -11.75 7.51 4.51
CA ALA A 97 -10.65 7.07 3.63
C ALA A 97 -9.35 7.82 3.90
N PHE A 98 -9.39 9.11 4.23
CA PHE A 98 -8.18 9.91 4.48
C PHE A 98 -7.46 9.57 5.78
N VAL A 99 -8.05 8.75 6.64
CA VAL A 99 -7.33 8.16 7.78
C VAL A 99 -6.16 7.27 7.28
N LEU A 100 -6.29 6.65 6.10
CA LEU A 100 -5.18 5.91 5.47
C LEU A 100 -3.96 6.80 5.21
N ALA A 101 -4.17 8.02 4.69
CA ALA A 101 -3.09 8.97 4.47
C ALA A 101 -2.43 9.39 5.79
N ALA A 102 -3.22 9.72 6.81
CA ALA A 102 -2.71 10.09 8.13
C ALA A 102 -1.86 8.95 8.76
N PHE A 103 -2.30 7.70 8.64
CA PHE A 103 -1.54 6.56 9.17
C PHE A 103 -0.32 6.20 8.30
N SER A 104 -0.36 6.49 6.99
CA SER A 104 0.81 6.39 6.10
C SER A 104 1.87 7.41 6.49
N ALA A 105 1.50 8.68 6.70
CA ALA A 105 2.41 9.72 7.21
C ALA A 105 3.01 9.33 8.57
N LEU A 106 2.18 8.85 9.51
CA LEU A 106 2.65 8.39 10.83
C LEU A 106 3.63 7.21 10.70
N ARG A 107 3.38 6.28 9.81
CA ARG A 107 4.28 5.15 9.54
C ARG A 107 5.62 5.63 9.00
N LEU A 108 5.62 6.56 8.02
CA LEU A 108 6.85 7.12 7.45
C LEU A 108 7.66 7.89 8.51
N ALA A 109 6.99 8.69 9.35
CA ALA A 109 7.64 9.38 10.46
C ALA A 109 8.26 8.40 11.47
N LYS A 110 7.54 7.33 11.87
CA LYS A 110 8.09 6.27 12.72
C LYS A 110 9.30 5.59 12.08
N PHE A 111 9.21 5.27 10.78
CA PHE A 111 10.30 4.63 10.06
C PHE A 111 11.57 5.47 10.04
N ASN A 112 11.44 6.78 9.88
CA ASN A 112 12.58 7.70 9.87
C ASN A 112 13.30 7.82 11.22
N LEU A 113 12.61 7.56 12.32
CA LEU A 113 13.14 7.65 13.70
C LEU A 113 13.62 6.29 14.24
N ASP A 114 13.20 5.17 13.65
CA ASP A 114 13.45 3.83 14.18
C ASP A 114 14.75 3.23 13.60
N GLU A 115 15.79 3.21 14.42
CA GLU A 115 17.11 2.64 14.08
C GLU A 115 17.10 1.10 14.01
N ARG A 116 16.07 0.42 14.50
CA ARG A 116 15.95 -1.05 14.50
C ARG A 116 15.69 -1.64 13.11
N GLN A 117 15.22 -0.84 12.15
CA GLN A 117 14.75 -1.30 10.85
C GLN A 117 15.87 -1.48 9.80
N THR A 118 17.06 -1.90 10.23
CA THR A 118 18.20 -2.14 9.33
C THR A 118 18.12 -3.47 8.59
N THR A 119 17.48 -4.49 9.18
CA THR A 119 17.47 -5.87 8.66
C THR A 119 16.09 -6.39 8.29
N SER A 120 15.03 -5.89 8.88
CA SER A 120 13.62 -6.27 8.63
C SER A 120 12.72 -5.05 8.70
N PHE A 121 11.62 -5.07 7.96
CA PHE A 121 10.60 -4.04 8.07
C PHE A 121 9.69 -4.32 9.26
N ILE A 122 9.31 -3.29 10.00
CA ILE A 122 8.30 -3.35 11.06
C ILE A 122 7.05 -2.66 10.54
N GLY A 123 5.91 -3.37 10.58
CA GLY A 123 4.65 -2.91 10.02
C GLY A 123 4.56 -2.98 8.49
N LEU A 124 3.36 -2.81 7.96
CA LEU A 124 3.10 -2.88 6.51
C LEU A 124 3.79 -1.71 5.78
N PRO A 125 4.60 -1.97 4.74
CA PRO A 125 5.19 -0.91 3.92
C PRO A 125 4.12 -0.08 3.19
N THR A 126 4.27 1.26 3.15
CA THR A 126 3.31 2.16 2.49
C THR A 126 3.12 1.85 1.01
N PRO A 127 4.15 1.50 0.19
CA PRO A 127 3.94 1.10 -1.19
C PRO A 127 3.13 -0.19 -1.33
N ALA A 128 3.33 -1.16 -0.42
CA ALA A 128 2.53 -2.38 -0.43
C ALA A 128 1.05 -2.10 -0.11
N ASN A 129 0.78 -1.24 0.88
CA ASN A 129 -0.57 -0.80 1.20
C ASN A 129 -1.24 -0.07 0.02
N ALA A 130 -0.51 0.81 -0.67
CA ALA A 130 -1.02 1.52 -1.84
C ALA A 130 -1.38 0.57 -3.00
N LEU A 131 -0.50 -0.39 -3.29
CA LEU A 131 -0.76 -1.41 -4.31
C LEU A 131 -1.92 -2.34 -3.92
N PHE A 132 -2.07 -2.67 -2.64
CA PHE A 132 -3.22 -3.43 -2.14
C PHE A 132 -4.53 -2.71 -2.46
N TRP A 133 -4.67 -1.46 -2.02
CA TRP A 133 -5.89 -0.68 -2.23
C TRP A 133 -6.15 -0.41 -3.71
N GLY A 134 -5.14 0.05 -4.44
CA GLY A 134 -5.27 0.32 -5.87
C GLY A 134 -5.70 -0.90 -6.66
N SER A 135 -5.07 -2.05 -6.43
CA SER A 135 -5.39 -3.29 -7.17
C SER A 135 -6.72 -3.91 -6.73
N LEU A 136 -7.10 -3.79 -5.45
CA LEU A 136 -8.40 -4.22 -4.95
C LEU A 136 -9.52 -3.45 -5.63
N LEU A 137 -9.46 -2.12 -5.63
CA LEU A 137 -10.51 -1.26 -6.18
C LEU A 137 -10.62 -1.39 -7.70
N VAL A 138 -9.49 -1.37 -8.41
CA VAL A 138 -9.49 -1.61 -9.87
C VAL A 138 -9.98 -3.01 -10.23
N GLY A 139 -9.63 -3.99 -9.41
CA GLY A 139 -9.96 -5.38 -9.70
C GLY A 139 -11.36 -5.80 -9.26
N ALA A 140 -11.87 -5.26 -8.16
CA ALA A 140 -13.10 -5.72 -7.52
C ALA A 140 -14.18 -4.64 -7.38
N GLY A 141 -13.98 -3.40 -7.86
CA GLY A 141 -14.91 -2.27 -7.72
C GLY A 141 -16.36 -2.64 -8.05
N HIS A 142 -16.62 -3.22 -9.23
CA HIS A 142 -17.97 -3.67 -9.61
C HIS A 142 -18.61 -4.68 -8.63
N MET A 143 -17.80 -5.49 -7.94
CA MET A 143 -18.32 -6.40 -6.91
C MET A 143 -18.65 -5.63 -5.64
N LEU A 144 -17.81 -4.64 -5.28
CA LEU A 144 -18.02 -3.81 -4.10
C LEU A 144 -19.26 -2.95 -4.22
N GLU A 145 -19.56 -2.46 -5.41
CA GLU A 145 -20.79 -1.69 -5.72
C GLU A 145 -22.06 -2.56 -5.72
N ALA A 146 -21.93 -3.87 -5.97
CA ALA A 146 -23.08 -4.77 -6.18
C ALA A 146 -23.97 -4.97 -4.95
N SER A 147 -23.45 -4.76 -3.72
CA SER A 147 -24.21 -4.99 -2.50
C SER A 147 -23.87 -3.99 -1.40
N PRO A 148 -24.87 -3.44 -0.69
CA PRO A 148 -24.66 -2.55 0.45
C PRO A 148 -23.82 -3.18 1.59
N ALA A 149 -23.74 -4.50 1.67
CA ALA A 149 -22.97 -5.21 2.70
C ALA A 149 -21.44 -5.00 2.56
N TYR A 150 -20.95 -4.66 1.37
CA TYR A 150 -19.52 -4.45 1.16
C TYR A 150 -19.03 -3.09 1.67
N MET A 151 -19.89 -2.11 1.79
CA MET A 151 -19.52 -0.78 2.29
C MET A 151 -18.97 -0.83 3.73
N PRO A 152 -19.66 -1.40 4.74
CA PRO A 152 -19.09 -1.52 6.09
C PRO A 152 -17.85 -2.44 6.12
N ALA A 153 -17.80 -3.47 5.27
CA ALA A 153 -16.61 -4.30 5.15
C ALA A 153 -15.39 -3.48 4.66
N LEU A 154 -15.59 -2.58 3.70
CA LEU A 154 -14.54 -1.69 3.20
C LEU A 154 -14.04 -0.75 4.31
N LEU A 155 -14.94 -0.18 5.12
CA LEU A 155 -14.55 0.64 6.28
C LEU A 155 -13.73 -0.16 7.31
N VAL A 156 -14.12 -1.38 7.61
CA VAL A 156 -13.35 -2.25 8.50
C VAL A 156 -11.96 -2.55 7.91
N MET A 157 -11.87 -2.80 6.61
CA MET A 157 -10.58 -2.99 5.93
C MET A 157 -9.70 -1.74 6.01
N VAL A 158 -10.25 -0.53 5.90
CA VAL A 158 -9.51 0.73 6.13
C VAL A 158 -8.89 0.75 7.53
N LEU A 159 -9.67 0.43 8.57
CA LEU A 159 -9.19 0.41 9.95
C LEU A 159 -8.11 -0.66 10.17
N ILE A 160 -8.29 -1.86 9.60
CA ILE A 160 -7.27 -2.92 9.64
C ILE A 160 -5.99 -2.46 8.94
N SER A 161 -6.10 -1.81 7.79
CA SER A 161 -4.96 -1.29 7.04
C SER A 161 -4.19 -0.24 7.84
N CYS A 162 -4.90 0.69 8.49
CA CYS A 162 -4.32 1.69 9.38
C CYS A 162 -3.57 1.03 10.55
N TYR A 163 -4.16 0.03 11.17
CA TYR A 163 -3.49 -0.73 12.23
C TYR A 163 -2.22 -1.43 11.73
N LEU A 164 -2.27 -2.09 10.56
CA LEU A 164 -1.14 -2.81 9.99
C LEU A 164 0.03 -1.87 9.63
N LEU A 165 -0.25 -0.65 9.16
CA LEU A 165 0.77 0.36 8.83
C LEU A 165 1.63 0.72 10.05
N VAL A 166 1.04 0.82 11.24
CA VAL A 166 1.73 1.25 12.47
C VAL A 166 2.02 0.11 13.44
N SER A 167 1.64 -1.12 13.11
CA SER A 167 1.84 -2.31 13.94
C SER A 167 3.32 -2.66 14.06
N GLU A 168 3.69 -3.31 15.15
CA GLU A 168 5.06 -3.82 15.35
C GLU A 168 5.25 -5.25 14.80
N ILE A 169 4.44 -5.67 13.85
CA ILE A 169 4.57 -6.99 13.21
C ILE A 169 5.81 -6.99 12.32
N PRO A 170 6.79 -7.87 12.58
CA PRO A 170 7.96 -7.97 11.72
C PRO A 170 7.56 -8.58 10.37
N MET A 171 7.79 -7.83 9.31
CA MET A 171 7.55 -8.26 7.94
C MET A 171 8.80 -8.93 7.38
N PHE A 172 8.67 -10.15 6.85
CA PHE A 172 9.84 -10.83 6.29
C PHE A 172 10.36 -10.12 5.03
N ALA A 173 11.70 -10.01 4.93
CA ALA A 173 12.34 -9.43 3.76
C ALA A 173 12.60 -10.52 2.70
N LEU A 174 12.37 -10.19 1.43
CA LEU A 174 12.72 -11.05 0.28
C LEU A 174 14.23 -10.96 -0.04
N LYS A 175 15.07 -10.92 1.01
CA LYS A 175 16.53 -10.93 0.87
C LYS A 175 17.04 -12.37 1.01
N PHE A 176 17.61 -12.90 -0.05
CA PHE A 176 18.26 -14.22 -0.03
C PHE A 176 19.71 -14.06 0.40
N LYS A 177 20.08 -14.65 1.56
CA LYS A 177 21.48 -14.74 2.00
C LYS A 177 22.21 -15.88 1.29
N GLN A 178 21.48 -16.91 0.91
CA GLN A 178 21.92 -18.07 0.15
C GLN A 178 20.78 -18.59 -0.72
N TRP A 179 21.07 -19.21 -1.84
CA TRP A 179 20.06 -19.70 -2.79
C TRP A 179 19.51 -21.09 -2.46
N GLY A 180 20.01 -21.74 -1.40
CA GLY A 180 19.54 -23.07 -0.97
C GLY A 180 18.08 -23.03 -0.48
N TRP A 181 17.39 -24.18 -0.56
CA TRP A 181 16.00 -24.31 -0.10
C TRP A 181 15.91 -24.15 1.43
N LYS A 182 16.83 -24.77 2.19
CA LYS A 182 16.85 -24.68 3.66
C LYS A 182 17.03 -23.24 4.13
N GLY A 183 16.07 -22.77 4.94
CA GLY A 183 16.04 -21.39 5.47
C GLY A 183 15.42 -20.36 4.52
N ASN A 184 14.96 -20.77 3.33
CA ASN A 184 14.24 -19.93 2.38
C ASN A 184 12.85 -20.48 2.01
N GLU A 185 12.37 -21.49 2.73
CA GLU A 185 11.12 -22.21 2.42
C GLU A 185 9.95 -21.24 2.29
N VAL A 186 9.79 -20.32 3.24
CA VAL A 186 8.72 -19.31 3.24
C VAL A 186 8.83 -18.36 2.05
N ARG A 187 10.07 -17.96 1.69
CA ARG A 187 10.32 -17.06 0.55
C ARG A 187 9.98 -17.73 -0.77
N TYR A 188 10.41 -18.98 -0.97
CA TYR A 188 10.06 -19.74 -2.18
C TYR A 188 8.57 -20.05 -2.26
N LEU A 189 7.94 -20.46 -1.15
CA LEU A 189 6.50 -20.64 -1.09
C LEU A 189 5.76 -19.35 -1.48
N PHE A 190 6.17 -18.21 -0.91
CA PHE A 190 5.59 -16.91 -1.24
C PHE A 190 5.76 -16.56 -2.73
N LEU A 191 6.94 -16.73 -3.31
CA LEU A 191 7.18 -16.41 -4.73
C LEU A 191 6.36 -17.28 -5.67
N ILE A 192 6.31 -18.61 -5.43
CA ILE A 192 5.54 -19.53 -6.27
C ILE A 192 4.05 -19.24 -6.18
N THR A 193 3.51 -19.08 -4.97
CA THR A 193 2.10 -18.76 -4.78
C THR A 193 1.73 -17.39 -5.34
N SER A 194 2.62 -16.39 -5.21
CA SER A 194 2.43 -15.07 -5.80
C SER A 194 2.36 -15.11 -7.32
N ALA A 195 3.26 -15.87 -7.96
CA ALA A 195 3.24 -16.04 -9.41
C ALA A 195 1.92 -16.68 -9.88
N ILE A 196 1.44 -17.72 -9.19
CA ILE A 196 0.16 -18.37 -9.48
C ILE A 196 -1.01 -17.39 -9.31
N LEU A 197 -1.05 -16.63 -8.21
CA LEU A 197 -2.11 -15.65 -7.95
C LEU A 197 -2.15 -14.55 -9.02
N LEU A 198 -0.99 -14.04 -9.45
CA LEU A 198 -0.91 -13.02 -10.50
C LEU A 198 -1.36 -13.55 -11.86
N LEU A 199 -0.99 -14.78 -12.21
CA LEU A 199 -1.42 -15.41 -13.46
C LEU A 199 -2.94 -15.66 -13.52
N LEU A 200 -3.53 -16.12 -12.41
CA LEU A 200 -4.95 -16.44 -12.34
C LEU A 200 -5.83 -15.20 -12.22
N PHE A 201 -5.44 -14.23 -11.37
CA PHE A 201 -6.30 -13.10 -11.00
C PHE A 201 -5.85 -11.77 -11.58
N ARG A 202 -4.75 -11.71 -12.33
CA ARG A 202 -4.21 -10.48 -12.97
C ARG A 202 -4.09 -9.34 -11.94
N VAL A 203 -4.75 -8.18 -12.18
CA VAL A 203 -4.70 -7.01 -11.29
C VAL A 203 -5.21 -7.34 -9.87
N LYS A 204 -6.30 -8.11 -9.75
CA LYS A 204 -6.80 -8.58 -8.43
C LYS A 204 -5.77 -9.42 -7.68
N GLY A 205 -4.91 -10.12 -8.41
CA GLY A 205 -3.84 -10.95 -7.86
C GLY A 205 -2.87 -10.15 -7.01
N ILE A 206 -2.63 -8.87 -7.31
CA ILE A 206 -1.73 -8.01 -6.52
C ILE A 206 -2.26 -7.85 -5.07
N ALA A 207 -3.55 -7.56 -4.91
CA ALA A 207 -4.16 -7.45 -3.58
C ALA A 207 -4.07 -8.78 -2.81
N LEU A 208 -4.32 -9.91 -3.49
CA LEU A 208 -4.23 -11.24 -2.88
C LEU A 208 -2.79 -11.58 -2.47
N VAL A 209 -1.79 -11.23 -3.29
CA VAL A 209 -0.36 -11.40 -2.97
C VAL A 209 0.02 -10.61 -1.72
N ILE A 210 -0.46 -9.36 -1.61
CA ILE A 210 -0.15 -8.53 -0.44
C ILE A 210 -0.85 -9.06 0.82
N ALA A 211 -2.11 -9.47 0.71
CA ALA A 211 -2.82 -10.12 1.82
C ALA A 211 -2.09 -11.41 2.27
N TRP A 212 -1.61 -12.22 1.32
CA TRP A 212 -0.81 -13.41 1.57
C TRP A 212 0.54 -13.09 2.22
N TYR A 213 1.21 -12.01 1.77
CA TYR A 213 2.43 -11.51 2.39
C TYR A 213 2.23 -11.14 3.86
N ILE A 214 1.15 -10.42 4.18
CA ILE A 214 0.80 -10.05 5.55
C ILE A 214 0.55 -11.28 6.40
N PHE A 215 -0.24 -12.24 5.88
CA PHE A 215 -0.56 -13.48 6.58
C PHE A 215 0.72 -14.30 6.90
N LEU A 216 1.57 -14.52 5.91
CA LEU A 216 2.83 -15.24 6.10
C LEU A 216 3.77 -14.53 7.07
N SER A 217 3.85 -13.20 7.00
CA SER A 217 4.68 -12.41 7.92
C SER A 217 4.20 -12.56 9.36
N ALA A 218 2.91 -12.42 9.61
CA ALA A 218 2.33 -12.59 10.94
C ALA A 218 2.49 -14.02 11.50
N PHE A 219 2.42 -15.03 10.62
CA PHE A 219 2.59 -16.43 11.01
C PHE A 219 4.05 -16.78 11.33
N THR A 220 5.01 -16.25 10.56
CA THR A 220 6.44 -16.45 10.79
C THR A 220 6.96 -15.67 11.99
N ALA A 221 6.42 -14.46 12.25
CA ALA A 221 6.74 -13.68 13.44
C ALA A 221 6.43 -14.40 14.76
N ARG A 222 5.43 -15.29 14.77
CA ARG A 222 5.06 -16.10 15.95
C ARG A 222 6.02 -17.26 16.23
N LYS A 223 6.90 -17.61 15.29
CA LYS A 223 7.80 -18.77 15.40
C LYS A 223 9.25 -18.40 15.71
N SER A 224 9.60 -17.12 15.66
CA SER A 224 10.90 -16.57 16.05
C SER A 224 10.81 -15.89 17.42
#